data_a95ca1c0920e234b5a4590555835397c
#
_entry.id   a95ca1c0920e234b5a4590555835397c
#
_cell.length_a   1.000
_cell.length_b   1.000
_cell.length_c   1.000
_cell.angle_alpha   90.00
_cell.angle_beta   90.00
_cell.angle_gamma   90.00
#
_symmetry.space_group_name_H-M   'P 1'
#
loop_
_entity.id
_entity.type
_entity.pdbx_description
1 polymer ?
#
loop_
_entity_poly.entity_id
_entity_poly.type
_entity_poly.pdbx_seq_one_letter_code
_entity_poly.pdbx_strand_id
1 'polypeptide(L)'
;MHSATGLRRSRPVIHVLICLLLILAGAVGASLIQTGGGHIAVQGLKIPGKDGAVASADLFRPDTATATHKAPLIVVTPGFQRTKETQISYSLELARRGYVTLVVDPYNQGESTSQPPHSDDPQHPASHRLRVAYQRSQLCR
;
A
#
# COMPACT_ATOMS: atom_id res chain seq x y z
N MET A 1 32.82 14.34 -55.78
CA MET A 1 33.03 13.86 -54.38
C MET A 1 31.82 14.26 -53.55
N HIS A 2 30.82 13.40 -53.41
CA HIS A 2 29.66 13.65 -52.57
C HIS A 2 29.73 12.69 -51.39
N SER A 3 29.86 13.33 -50.20
CA SER A 3 29.93 12.67 -48.88
C SER A 3 28.56 12.08 -48.52
N ALA A 4 28.46 10.78 -48.47
CA ALA A 4 27.33 10.07 -47.88
C ALA A 4 27.53 9.99 -46.36
N THR A 5 27.10 11.00 -45.63
CA THR A 5 27.16 11.07 -44.13
C THR A 5 25.79 11.33 -43.54
N GLY A 6 24.84 10.48 -43.77
CA GLY A 6 23.45 10.70 -43.30
C GLY A 6 22.74 9.59 -42.53
N LEU A 7 23.25 8.35 -42.52
CA LEU A 7 22.41 7.21 -42.10
C LEU A 7 22.86 6.43 -40.87
N ARG A 8 23.90 6.88 -40.16
CA ARG A 8 24.45 6.12 -39.04
C ARG A 8 24.02 6.61 -37.64
N ARG A 9 23.26 7.73 -37.56
CA ARG A 9 22.88 8.39 -36.32
C ARG A 9 21.53 7.97 -35.73
N SER A 10 20.73 7.22 -36.50
CA SER A 10 19.36 6.83 -36.11
C SER A 10 19.28 5.57 -35.24
N ARG A 11 20.29 4.69 -35.29
CA ARG A 11 20.27 3.41 -34.56
C ARG A 11 20.21 3.58 -33.03
N PRO A 12 21.02 4.44 -32.39
CA PRO A 12 20.93 4.62 -30.93
C PRO A 12 19.59 5.23 -30.49
N VAL A 13 19.02 6.14 -31.28
CA VAL A 13 17.72 6.76 -30.99
C VAL A 13 16.60 5.71 -31.06
N ILE A 14 16.63 4.80 -32.04
CA ILE A 14 15.66 3.72 -32.14
C ILE A 14 15.73 2.78 -30.94
N HIS A 15 16.91 2.41 -30.47
CA HIS A 15 17.06 1.58 -29.28
C HIS A 15 16.51 2.26 -28.02
N VAL A 16 16.78 3.57 -27.85
CA VAL A 16 16.24 4.36 -26.73
C VAL A 16 14.70 4.39 -26.78
N LEU A 17 14.13 4.62 -27.96
CA LEU A 17 12.66 4.60 -28.13
C LEU A 17 12.05 3.24 -27.81
N ILE A 18 12.70 2.15 -28.27
CA ILE A 18 12.25 0.79 -27.95
C ILE A 18 12.31 0.54 -26.44
N CYS A 19 13.40 0.92 -25.77
CA CYS A 19 13.52 0.79 -24.31
C CYS A 19 12.44 1.57 -23.56
N LEU A 20 12.17 2.81 -23.96
CA LEU A 20 11.11 3.63 -23.39
C LEU A 20 9.74 3.00 -23.56
N LEU A 21 9.46 2.44 -24.75
CA LEU A 21 8.21 1.77 -25.05
C LEU A 21 8.04 0.50 -24.21
N LEU A 22 9.11 -0.29 -24.03
CA LEU A 22 9.10 -1.48 -23.18
C LEU A 22 8.89 -1.12 -21.70
N ILE A 23 9.51 -0.03 -21.19
CA ILE A 23 9.32 0.46 -19.83
C ILE A 23 7.86 0.89 -19.64
N LEU A 24 7.31 1.63 -20.60
CA LEU A 24 5.93 2.09 -20.52
C LEU A 24 4.93 0.91 -20.56
N ALA A 25 5.15 -0.04 -21.46
CA ALA A 25 4.33 -1.25 -21.54
C ALA A 25 4.41 -2.08 -20.24
N GLY A 26 5.60 -2.20 -19.66
CA GLY A 26 5.81 -2.87 -18.37
C GLY A 26 5.09 -2.16 -17.22
N ALA A 27 5.16 -0.83 -17.17
CA ALA A 27 4.47 -0.04 -16.16
C ALA A 27 2.94 -0.17 -16.25
N VAL A 28 2.38 -0.11 -17.46
CA VAL A 28 0.95 -0.33 -17.71
C VAL A 28 0.55 -1.75 -17.32
N GLY A 29 1.32 -2.76 -17.73
CA GLY A 29 1.07 -4.16 -17.38
C GLY A 29 1.07 -4.38 -15.87
N ALA A 30 2.05 -3.82 -15.16
CA ALA A 30 2.11 -3.90 -13.70
C ALA A 30 0.90 -3.23 -13.03
N SER A 31 0.49 -2.04 -13.51
CA SER A 31 -0.69 -1.33 -13.01
C SER A 31 -1.98 -2.15 -13.20
N LEU A 32 -2.16 -2.77 -14.36
CA LEU A 32 -3.32 -3.62 -14.62
C LEU A 32 -3.38 -4.84 -13.70
N ILE A 33 -2.23 -5.45 -13.40
CA ILE A 33 -2.16 -6.58 -12.47
C ILE A 33 -2.51 -6.12 -11.04
N GLN A 34 -1.94 -5.00 -10.60
CA GLN A 34 -2.16 -4.44 -9.26
C GLN A 34 -3.60 -3.97 -9.03
N THR A 35 -4.31 -3.54 -10.06
CA THR A 35 -5.69 -3.07 -9.97
C THR A 35 -6.71 -4.13 -10.40
N GLY A 36 -6.29 -5.40 -10.56
CA GLY A 36 -7.19 -6.48 -10.99
C GLY A 36 -7.84 -6.22 -12.34
N GLY A 37 -7.09 -5.69 -13.32
CA GLY A 37 -7.62 -5.32 -14.64
C GLY A 37 -8.27 -3.94 -14.69
N GLY A 38 -8.06 -3.09 -13.68
CA GLY A 38 -8.67 -1.77 -13.58
C GLY A 38 -10.03 -1.75 -12.88
N HIS A 39 -10.53 -2.91 -12.43
CA HIS A 39 -11.82 -3.04 -11.74
C HIS A 39 -11.75 -2.81 -10.23
N ILE A 40 -10.57 -2.56 -9.67
CA ILE A 40 -10.37 -2.33 -8.26
C ILE A 40 -9.69 -0.98 -8.07
N ALA A 41 -10.39 -0.04 -7.43
CA ALA A 41 -9.81 1.22 -6.99
C ALA A 41 -9.03 1.01 -5.70
N VAL A 42 -7.75 1.40 -5.70
CA VAL A 42 -6.89 1.37 -4.51
C VAL A 42 -6.67 2.80 -4.05
N GLN A 43 -6.98 3.08 -2.79
CA GLN A 43 -6.86 4.41 -2.20
C GLN A 43 -6.10 4.35 -0.88
N GLY A 44 -4.98 5.06 -0.80
CA GLY A 44 -4.26 5.26 0.46
C GLY A 44 -5.03 6.21 1.38
N LEU A 45 -5.16 5.85 2.64
CA LEU A 45 -5.86 6.60 3.67
C LEU A 45 -4.94 6.86 4.86
N LYS A 46 -5.09 8.03 5.47
CA LYS A 46 -4.50 8.36 6.76
C LYS A 46 -5.64 8.56 7.76
N ILE A 47 -5.78 7.63 8.68
CA ILE A 47 -6.89 7.58 9.64
C ILE A 47 -6.39 8.21 10.94
N PRO A 48 -6.95 9.36 11.36
CA PRO A 48 -6.57 9.97 12.62
C PRO A 48 -7.04 9.11 13.78
N GLY A 49 -6.13 8.84 14.69
CA GLY A 49 -6.38 8.14 15.94
C GLY A 49 -6.38 9.08 17.14
N LYS A 50 -6.36 8.50 18.32
CA LYS A 50 -6.29 9.24 19.59
C LYS A 50 -4.89 9.86 19.77
N ASP A 51 -4.83 10.99 20.44
CA ASP A 51 -3.58 11.69 20.85
C ASP A 51 -2.64 12.03 19.67
N GLY A 52 -3.22 12.35 18.50
CA GLY A 52 -2.45 12.73 17.31
C GLY A 52 -1.80 11.56 16.58
N ALA A 53 -2.06 10.32 16.97
CA ALA A 53 -1.64 9.16 16.22
C ALA A 53 -2.35 9.11 14.85
N VAL A 54 -1.66 8.61 13.85
CA VAL A 54 -2.21 8.42 12.50
C VAL A 54 -1.96 6.98 12.07
N ALA A 55 -3.02 6.27 11.72
CA ALA A 55 -2.92 4.95 11.10
C ALA A 55 -2.90 5.09 9.57
N SER A 56 -1.93 4.47 8.92
CA SER A 56 -1.89 4.34 7.47
C SER A 56 -2.68 3.12 7.04
N ALA A 57 -3.50 3.27 6.02
CA ALA A 57 -4.31 2.18 5.50
C ALA A 57 -4.46 2.29 3.98
N ASP A 58 -4.69 1.15 3.33
CA ASP A 58 -5.05 1.08 1.92
C ASP A 58 -6.44 0.46 1.78
N LEU A 59 -7.31 1.18 1.08
CA LEU A 59 -8.67 0.75 0.77
C LEU A 59 -8.71 0.16 -0.65
N PHE A 60 -9.07 -1.09 -0.76
CA PHE A 60 -9.34 -1.77 -2.03
C PHE A 60 -10.85 -1.84 -2.23
N ARG A 61 -11.36 -1.15 -3.22
CA ARG A 61 -12.78 -1.09 -3.52
C ARG A 61 -13.04 -1.60 -4.94
N PRO A 62 -13.81 -2.69 -5.10
CA PRO A 62 -14.24 -3.14 -6.42
C PRO A 62 -15.23 -2.14 -7.03
N ASP A 63 -15.28 -2.06 -8.34
CA ASP A 63 -16.18 -1.19 -9.11
C ASP A 63 -17.67 -1.55 -8.87
N THR A 64 -17.95 -2.81 -8.50
CA THR A 64 -19.27 -3.29 -8.12
C THR A 64 -19.79 -2.70 -6.82
N ALA A 65 -18.88 -2.20 -5.93
CA ALA A 65 -19.24 -1.58 -4.66
C ALA A 65 -19.56 -0.07 -4.86
N THR A 66 -20.84 0.24 -4.91
CA THR A 66 -21.36 1.61 -5.14
C THR A 66 -22.19 2.10 -3.95
N ALA A 67 -22.62 3.35 -3.99
CA ALA A 67 -23.51 3.93 -2.98
C ALA A 67 -24.86 3.20 -2.89
N THR A 68 -25.33 2.67 -4.03
CA THR A 68 -26.59 1.91 -4.14
C THR A 68 -26.42 0.42 -3.96
N HIS A 69 -25.23 -0.11 -4.22
CA HIS A 69 -24.90 -1.54 -4.05
C HIS A 69 -23.72 -1.66 -3.08
N LYS A 70 -24.06 -1.82 -1.80
CA LYS A 70 -23.07 -1.90 -0.72
C LYS A 70 -22.43 -3.28 -0.70
N ALA A 71 -21.11 -3.34 -0.61
CA ALA A 71 -20.34 -4.55 -0.40
C ALA A 71 -19.89 -4.66 1.08
N PRO A 72 -19.75 -5.88 1.62
CA PRO A 72 -19.22 -6.06 2.96
C PRO A 72 -17.76 -5.61 3.04
N LEU A 73 -17.41 -4.97 4.16
CA LEU A 73 -16.06 -4.50 4.47
C LEU A 73 -15.30 -5.55 5.26
N ILE A 74 -14.09 -5.87 4.81
CA ILE A 74 -13.13 -6.72 5.52
C ILE A 74 -11.94 -5.87 5.92
N VAL A 75 -11.61 -5.85 7.21
CA VAL A 75 -10.39 -5.20 7.71
C VAL A 75 -9.30 -6.26 7.85
N VAL A 76 -8.16 -6.00 7.21
CA VAL A 76 -6.99 -6.87 7.22
C VAL A 76 -5.85 -6.16 7.94
N THR A 77 -5.25 -6.86 8.89
CA THR A 77 -4.05 -6.39 9.58
C THR A 77 -2.91 -7.37 9.36
N PRO A 78 -1.69 -6.91 9.07
CA PRO A 78 -0.53 -7.78 8.96
C PRO A 78 -0.16 -8.39 10.32
N GLY A 79 0.60 -9.48 10.27
CA GLY A 79 1.17 -10.08 11.48
C GLY A 79 2.26 -9.22 12.10
N PHE A 80 2.83 -9.71 13.18
CA PHE A 80 3.90 -9.04 13.94
C PHE A 80 5.09 -8.65 13.05
N GLN A 81 5.57 -7.42 13.19
CA GLN A 81 6.68 -6.83 12.42
C GLN A 81 6.48 -6.84 10.89
N ARG A 82 5.23 -6.84 10.43
CA ARG A 82 4.90 -6.76 9.01
C ARG A 82 4.06 -5.52 8.75
N THR A 83 4.14 -5.04 7.51
CA THR A 83 3.42 -3.87 7.04
C THR A 83 2.27 -4.26 6.11
N LYS A 84 1.39 -3.31 5.81
CA LYS A 84 0.22 -3.49 4.94
C LYS A 84 0.57 -4.08 3.56
N GLU A 85 1.78 -3.79 3.04
CA GLU A 85 2.25 -4.27 1.74
C GLU A 85 2.27 -5.80 1.66
N THR A 86 2.49 -6.49 2.79
CA THR A 86 2.49 -7.96 2.82
C THR A 86 1.10 -8.57 2.63
N GLN A 87 0.04 -7.76 2.76
CA GLN A 87 -1.36 -8.18 2.65
C GLN A 87 -2.02 -7.78 1.33
N ILE A 88 -1.30 -7.09 0.44
CA ILE A 88 -1.85 -6.58 -0.84
C ILE A 88 -2.46 -7.71 -1.68
N SER A 89 -1.77 -8.85 -1.80
CA SER A 89 -2.24 -9.98 -2.61
C SER A 89 -3.56 -10.55 -2.10
N TYR A 90 -3.69 -10.71 -0.78
CA TYR A 90 -4.94 -11.17 -0.15
C TYR A 90 -6.06 -10.16 -0.32
N SER A 91 -5.76 -8.89 -0.14
CA SER A 91 -6.74 -7.82 -0.24
C SER A 91 -7.26 -7.66 -1.66
N LEU A 92 -6.37 -7.78 -2.64
CA LEU A 92 -6.73 -7.76 -4.06
C LEU A 92 -7.63 -8.95 -4.43
N GLU A 93 -7.34 -10.15 -3.91
CA GLU A 93 -8.14 -11.34 -4.16
C GLU A 93 -9.53 -11.25 -3.51
N LEU A 94 -9.62 -10.70 -2.30
CA LEU A 94 -10.89 -10.43 -1.65
C LEU A 94 -11.70 -9.37 -2.42
N ALA A 95 -11.05 -8.31 -2.91
CA ALA A 95 -11.72 -7.29 -3.72
C ALA A 95 -12.23 -7.84 -5.06
N ARG A 96 -11.49 -8.76 -5.69
CA ARG A 96 -11.96 -9.48 -6.91
C ARG A 96 -13.23 -10.31 -6.65
N ARG A 97 -13.42 -10.77 -5.43
CA ARG A 97 -14.62 -11.48 -4.99
C ARG A 97 -15.76 -10.57 -4.56
N GLY A 98 -15.61 -9.26 -4.72
CA GLY A 98 -16.66 -8.27 -4.44
C GLY A 98 -16.66 -7.72 -3.02
N TYR A 99 -15.63 -7.98 -2.20
CA TYR A 99 -15.50 -7.38 -0.87
C TYR A 99 -14.76 -6.05 -0.96
N VAL A 100 -15.16 -5.07 -0.14
CA VAL A 100 -14.33 -3.91 0.14
C VAL A 100 -13.32 -4.30 1.20
N THR A 101 -12.01 -4.07 0.96
CA THR A 101 -10.96 -4.49 1.89
C THR A 101 -10.18 -3.28 2.36
N LEU A 102 -10.03 -3.13 3.66
CA LEU A 102 -9.20 -2.10 4.29
C LEU A 102 -8.00 -2.76 4.96
N VAL A 103 -6.82 -2.49 4.44
CA VAL A 103 -5.56 -2.97 5.03
C VAL A 103 -4.94 -1.87 5.85
N VAL A 104 -4.65 -2.13 7.10
CA VAL A 104 -4.18 -1.11 8.04
C VAL A 104 -2.79 -1.48 8.56
N ASP A 105 -1.86 -0.54 8.52
CA ASP A 105 -0.61 -0.67 9.26
C ASP A 105 -0.87 -0.56 10.76
N PRO A 106 -0.47 -1.56 11.56
CA PRO A 106 -0.55 -1.46 13.00
C PRO A 106 0.29 -0.30 13.55
N TYR A 107 -0.03 0.13 14.73
CA TYR A 107 0.77 1.10 15.46
C TYR A 107 2.24 0.67 15.53
N ASN A 108 3.15 1.61 15.28
CA ASN A 108 4.59 1.38 15.23
C ASN A 108 5.06 0.47 14.07
N GLN A 109 4.29 0.36 13.00
CA GLN A 109 4.66 -0.40 11.81
C GLN A 109 4.32 0.39 10.54
N GLY A 110 5.12 0.15 9.48
CA GLY A 110 4.93 0.76 8.18
C GLY A 110 4.89 2.29 8.23
N GLU A 111 3.88 2.86 7.63
CA GLU A 111 3.65 4.31 7.57
C GLU A 111 2.74 4.83 8.70
N SER A 112 2.33 3.98 9.64
CA SER A 112 1.60 4.41 10.82
C SER A 112 2.52 5.07 11.83
N THR A 113 1.97 5.98 12.64
CA THR A 113 2.75 6.68 13.67
C THR A 113 3.41 5.68 14.60
N SER A 114 4.71 5.83 14.81
CA SER A 114 5.50 4.97 15.69
C SER A 114 5.37 5.34 17.17
N GLN A 115 5.08 6.63 17.45
CA GLN A 115 4.87 7.13 18.82
C GLN A 115 3.82 8.24 18.78
N PRO A 116 2.83 8.25 19.69
CA PRO A 116 2.02 9.43 19.90
C PRO A 116 2.91 10.56 20.41
N PRO A 117 2.60 11.84 20.12
CA PRO A 117 3.42 13.00 20.48
C PRO A 117 3.81 13.10 21.96
N HIS A 118 3.18 12.31 22.82
CA HIS A 118 3.40 12.31 24.27
C HIS A 118 3.78 10.93 24.84
N SER A 119 4.17 9.95 24.00
CA SER A 119 4.48 8.59 24.49
C SER A 119 5.79 8.52 25.26
N ASP A 120 6.67 9.52 25.11
CA ASP A 120 7.96 9.60 25.81
C ASP A 120 7.89 10.44 27.07
N ASP A 121 6.72 10.99 27.41
CA ASP A 121 6.52 11.66 28.69
C ASP A 121 6.56 10.61 29.82
N PRO A 122 7.64 10.61 30.66
CA PRO A 122 7.75 9.68 31.77
C PRO A 122 6.63 9.86 32.81
N GLN A 123 5.86 10.94 32.71
CA GLN A 123 4.72 11.23 33.57
C GLN A 123 3.39 10.66 33.04
N HIS A 124 3.37 10.04 31.85
CA HIS A 124 2.15 9.43 31.31
C HIS A 124 2.11 7.92 31.58
N PRO A 125 1.52 7.49 32.73
CA PRO A 125 1.55 6.08 33.15
C PRO A 125 0.78 5.13 32.24
N ALA A 126 -0.07 5.66 31.34
CA ALA A 126 -0.85 4.86 30.39
C ALA A 126 0.00 4.24 29.28
N SER A 127 1.00 4.97 28.77
CA SER A 127 1.87 4.50 27.69
C SER A 127 2.79 3.36 28.13
N HIS A 128 3.30 3.46 29.35
CA HIS A 128 4.16 2.43 29.94
C HIS A 128 3.37 1.14 30.25
N ARG A 129 2.13 1.25 30.70
CA ARG A 129 1.27 0.08 31.00
C ARG A 129 0.89 -0.69 29.73
N LEU A 130 0.59 -0.01 28.63
CA LEU A 130 0.28 -0.65 27.37
C LEU A 130 1.50 -1.36 26.76
N ARG A 131 2.68 -0.77 26.84
CA ARG A 131 3.93 -1.39 26.38
C ARG A 131 4.27 -2.66 27.18
N VAL A 132 4.16 -2.60 28.51
CA VAL A 132 4.42 -3.74 29.38
C VAL A 132 3.37 -4.85 29.21
N ALA A 133 2.09 -4.51 29.05
CA ALA A 133 1.03 -5.48 28.78
C ALA A 133 1.24 -6.18 27.43
N TYR A 134 1.63 -5.42 26.39
CA TYR A 134 1.93 -5.98 25.07
C TYR A 134 3.16 -6.90 25.10
N GLN A 135 4.25 -6.49 25.77
CA GLN A 135 5.43 -7.35 25.91
C GLN A 135 5.14 -8.63 26.73
N ARG A 136 4.34 -8.54 27.79
CA ARG A 136 3.94 -9.73 28.54
C ARG A 136 3.09 -10.70 27.73
N SER A 137 2.20 -10.21 26.87
CA SER A 137 1.39 -11.07 26.01
C SER A 137 2.22 -11.85 24.98
N GLN A 138 3.41 -11.35 24.62
CA GLN A 138 4.32 -12.02 23.69
C GLN A 138 5.21 -13.08 24.38
N LEU A 139 5.46 -12.95 25.69
CA LEU A 139 6.29 -13.88 26.47
C LEU A 139 5.51 -15.11 26.96
N CYS A 140 4.19 -15.13 26.83
CA CYS A 140 3.31 -16.23 27.25
C CYS A 140 2.81 -17.10 26.08
N ARG A 141 3.50 -17.06 24.93
CA ARG A 141 3.24 -17.96 23.80
C ARG A 141 4.47 -18.85 23.54
#